data_7a66bfd78bf15a27b6d3ad13bb3e92df
#
_entry.id   7a66bfd78bf15a27b6d3ad13bb3e92df
#
_cell.length_a   1.000
_cell.length_b   1.000
_cell.length_c   1.000
_cell.angle_alpha   90.00
_cell.angle_beta   90.00
_cell.angle_gamma   90.00
#
_symmetry.space_group_name_H-M   'P 1'
#
loop_
_entity.id
_entity.type
_entity.pdbx_description
1 polymer ?
#
loop_
_entity_poly.entity_id
_entity_poly.type
_entity_poly.pdbx_seq_one_letter_code
_entity_poly.pdbx_strand_id
1 'polypeptide(L)'
;MKQPNRIIQLNKEIRANAATIVIAAVLLYVVISVVSSLSKESVTIYQVSKGDVSNDITLQGLAIRDEVIVNTQKSGYLCYYITDGEKVKKNSTVCTIDETGEIYNTENNSDSNYNALLSSNDYASIRSLISSYKLSYSDVTFYNAYSFETSANNKVFELTNEVLMQQAGSSGRGLSSVSAPDSGLVTYYIDGYENYQISEKIKASDFDKAGYDKKAMKSGDYAEAGSTIVKIIPSEQWNIVAPISQDQLAELDGQSYVKFRINNSNFTITMPFTIIEGSDGSYINIAIDKYMSNYLSERFVTVELIQS
;
A
#
# COMPACT_ATOMS: atom_id res chain seq x y z
N MET A 1 -16.89 -4.20 -77.51
CA MET A 1 -18.28 -3.86 -77.21
C MET A 1 -18.37 -3.74 -75.69
N LYS A 2 -18.48 -2.50 -75.15
CA LYS A 2 -18.67 -2.19 -73.74
C LYS A 2 -20.16 -2.03 -73.45
N GLN A 3 -20.70 -2.79 -72.55
CA GLN A 3 -22.09 -2.60 -72.08
C GLN A 3 -22.13 -1.45 -71.04
N PRO A 4 -23.15 -0.58 -71.07
CA PRO A 4 -23.28 0.50 -70.09
C PRO A 4 -23.95 0.01 -68.80
N ASN A 5 -23.37 0.42 -67.70
CA ASN A 5 -23.93 0.22 -66.35
C ASN A 5 -25.28 1.00 -66.24
N ARG A 6 -26.35 0.27 -65.99
CA ARG A 6 -27.66 0.85 -65.63
C ARG A 6 -27.60 1.25 -64.18
N ILE A 7 -27.64 2.57 -63.95
CA ILE A 7 -27.90 3.12 -62.60
C ILE A 7 -29.42 2.97 -62.31
N ILE A 8 -29.77 2.12 -61.41
CA ILE A 8 -31.15 1.99 -60.93
C ILE A 8 -31.41 3.12 -59.95
N GLN A 9 -32.14 4.15 -60.37
CA GLN A 9 -32.68 5.16 -59.45
C GLN A 9 -33.84 4.55 -58.67
N LEU A 10 -33.62 4.28 -57.37
CA LEU A 10 -34.67 3.91 -56.44
C LEU A 10 -35.39 5.18 -56.00
N ASN A 11 -36.37 5.67 -56.80
CA ASN A 11 -37.35 6.64 -56.29
C ASN A 11 -38.40 5.90 -55.49
N LYS A 12 -38.15 5.71 -54.20
CA LYS A 12 -39.15 5.21 -53.26
C LYS A 12 -39.86 6.43 -52.67
N GLU A 13 -41.06 6.72 -53.18
CA GLU A 13 -41.95 7.73 -52.53
C GLU A 13 -42.21 7.27 -51.11
N ILE A 14 -41.61 8.02 -50.16
CA ILE A 14 -41.86 7.81 -48.70
C ILE A 14 -43.24 8.41 -48.44
N ARG A 15 -44.28 7.58 -48.42
CA ARG A 15 -45.58 7.95 -47.87
C ARG A 15 -45.42 8.15 -46.38
N ALA A 16 -45.37 9.40 -45.96
CA ALA A 16 -45.30 9.77 -44.55
C ALA A 16 -46.63 9.44 -43.87
N ASN A 17 -46.72 8.28 -43.27
CA ASN A 17 -47.81 7.94 -42.36
C ASN A 17 -47.55 8.70 -41.03
N ALA A 18 -48.63 9.07 -40.33
CA ALA A 18 -48.52 9.77 -39.03
C ALA A 18 -47.56 9.08 -38.06
N ALA A 19 -47.47 7.77 -38.13
CA ALA A 19 -46.49 6.99 -37.34
C ALA A 19 -45.02 7.27 -37.68
N THR A 20 -44.69 7.45 -38.99
CA THR A 20 -43.33 7.77 -39.42
C THR A 20 -42.92 9.19 -39.00
N ILE A 21 -43.86 10.11 -39.00
CA ILE A 21 -43.61 11.48 -38.51
C ILE A 21 -43.32 11.49 -36.99
N VAL A 22 -44.09 10.73 -36.21
CA VAL A 22 -43.87 10.61 -34.76
C VAL A 22 -42.51 9.98 -34.46
N ILE A 23 -42.14 8.89 -35.17
CA ILE A 23 -40.86 8.23 -34.97
C ILE A 23 -39.68 9.18 -35.34
N ALA A 24 -39.83 9.93 -36.44
CA ALA A 24 -38.82 10.94 -36.82
C ALA A 24 -38.68 12.05 -35.77
N ALA A 25 -39.77 12.51 -35.21
CA ALA A 25 -39.75 13.52 -34.15
C ALA A 25 -39.09 13.01 -32.86
N VAL A 26 -39.35 11.78 -32.47
CA VAL A 26 -38.71 11.13 -31.28
C VAL A 26 -37.21 10.96 -31.55
N LEU A 27 -36.80 10.49 -32.72
CA LEU A 27 -35.38 10.37 -33.07
C LEU A 27 -34.68 11.72 -33.05
N LEU A 28 -35.30 12.76 -33.61
CA LEU A 28 -34.75 14.11 -33.58
C LEU A 28 -34.60 14.63 -32.16
N TYR A 29 -35.59 14.39 -31.29
CA TYR A 29 -35.50 14.75 -29.87
C TYR A 29 -34.37 14.03 -29.16
N VAL A 30 -34.19 12.72 -29.38
CA VAL A 30 -33.09 11.95 -28.80
C VAL A 30 -31.72 12.49 -29.26
N VAL A 31 -31.56 12.80 -30.55
CA VAL A 31 -30.31 13.36 -31.06
C VAL A 31 -30.03 14.73 -30.42
N ILE A 32 -31.02 15.61 -30.35
CA ILE A 32 -30.86 16.93 -29.66
C ILE A 32 -30.52 16.75 -28.19
N SER A 33 -31.15 15.81 -27.52
CA SER A 33 -30.90 15.52 -26.10
C SER A 33 -29.48 15.02 -25.86
N VAL A 34 -28.99 14.10 -26.72
CA VAL A 34 -27.62 13.57 -26.65
C VAL A 34 -26.60 14.67 -26.94
N VAL A 35 -26.80 15.47 -28.01
CA VAL A 35 -25.90 16.58 -28.34
C VAL A 35 -25.88 17.63 -27.21
N SER A 36 -27.04 17.99 -26.64
CA SER A 36 -27.10 18.89 -25.49
C SER A 36 -26.43 18.33 -24.25
N SER A 37 -26.50 17.01 -24.03
CA SER A 37 -25.82 16.35 -22.90
C SER A 37 -24.30 16.32 -23.08
N LEU A 38 -23.82 16.08 -24.30
CA LEU A 38 -22.38 16.08 -24.62
C LEU A 38 -21.79 17.50 -24.66
N SER A 39 -22.62 18.51 -24.95
CA SER A 39 -22.21 19.93 -24.99
C SER A 39 -22.27 20.63 -23.64
N LYS A 40 -22.73 19.95 -22.59
CA LYS A 40 -22.64 20.49 -21.23
C LYS A 40 -21.19 20.40 -20.77
N GLU A 41 -20.46 21.49 -20.96
CA GLU A 41 -19.19 21.68 -20.26
C GLU A 41 -19.50 21.65 -18.76
N SER A 42 -18.99 20.66 -18.05
CA SER A 42 -19.01 20.64 -16.59
C SER A 42 -18.09 21.78 -16.13
N VAL A 43 -18.67 22.91 -15.81
CA VAL A 43 -17.95 23.99 -15.16
C VAL A 43 -17.61 23.48 -13.75
N THR A 44 -16.40 23.00 -13.59
CA THR A 44 -15.85 22.72 -12.27
C THR A 44 -15.63 24.07 -11.58
N ILE A 45 -16.54 24.45 -10.72
CA ILE A 45 -16.37 25.66 -9.90
C ILE A 45 -15.30 25.33 -8.87
N TYR A 46 -14.07 25.72 -9.14
CA TYR A 46 -13.05 25.77 -8.09
C TYR A 46 -13.39 26.95 -7.18
N GLN A 47 -13.84 26.65 -5.99
CA GLN A 47 -13.92 27.65 -4.94
C GLN A 47 -12.48 28.05 -4.62
N VAL A 48 -12.06 29.20 -5.11
CA VAL A 48 -10.79 29.81 -4.72
C VAL A 48 -10.93 30.21 -3.26
N SER A 49 -10.51 29.34 -2.37
CA SER A 49 -10.23 29.72 -1.00
C SER A 49 -8.97 30.59 -1.02
N LYS A 50 -9.00 31.67 -0.26
CA LYS A 50 -7.82 32.50 -0.01
C LYS A 50 -6.80 31.56 0.65
N GLY A 51 -5.86 31.04 -0.12
CA GLY A 51 -4.74 30.31 0.42
C GLY A 51 -3.84 31.32 1.13
N ASP A 52 -3.61 31.14 2.40
CA ASP A 52 -2.46 31.77 3.02
C ASP A 52 -1.24 31.20 2.30
N VAL A 53 -0.39 32.09 1.79
CA VAL A 53 0.94 31.69 1.31
C VAL A 53 1.74 31.43 2.58
N SER A 54 1.62 30.21 3.11
CA SER A 54 2.50 29.77 4.17
C SER A 54 3.86 29.45 3.53
N ASN A 55 4.91 29.89 4.17
CA ASN A 55 6.29 29.58 3.78
C ASN A 55 6.64 28.20 4.32
N ASP A 56 5.90 27.16 3.89
CA ASP A 56 6.03 25.81 4.41
C ASP A 56 7.40 25.24 4.03
N ILE A 57 8.13 24.73 5.00
CA ILE A 57 9.44 24.10 4.82
C ILE A 57 9.23 22.64 4.45
N THR A 58 9.66 22.23 3.26
CA THR A 58 9.60 20.83 2.84
C THR A 58 10.94 20.14 3.03
N LEU A 59 10.95 19.05 3.79
CA LEU A 59 12.12 18.26 4.12
C LEU A 59 11.95 16.82 3.62
N GLN A 60 13.05 16.18 3.23
CA GLN A 60 13.10 14.74 2.99
C GLN A 60 13.62 14.06 4.25
N GLY A 61 12.76 13.27 4.90
CA GLY A 61 13.06 12.63 6.16
C GLY A 61 13.22 11.13 6.05
N LEU A 62 13.90 10.56 7.04
CA LEU A 62 14.06 9.15 7.27
C LEU A 62 13.19 8.73 8.46
N ALA A 63 12.28 7.79 8.26
CA ALA A 63 11.46 7.19 9.31
C ALA A 63 12.28 6.13 10.06
N ILE A 64 12.54 6.37 11.33
CA ILE A 64 13.36 5.51 12.19
C ILE A 64 12.46 4.90 13.27
N ARG A 65 12.47 3.58 13.35
CA ARG A 65 11.64 2.78 14.25
C ARG A 65 12.51 1.78 15.00
N ASP A 66 12.03 1.33 16.14
CA ASP A 66 12.57 0.14 16.79
C ASP A 66 12.04 -1.09 16.06
N GLU A 67 12.91 -1.81 15.36
CA GLU A 67 12.55 -2.93 14.50
C GLU A 67 13.29 -4.19 14.94
N VAL A 68 12.57 -5.22 15.33
CA VAL A 68 13.12 -6.53 15.67
C VAL A 68 13.02 -7.43 14.45
N ILE A 69 14.18 -7.75 13.86
CA ILE A 69 14.26 -8.65 12.69
C ILE A 69 14.07 -10.10 13.10
N VAL A 70 13.39 -10.85 12.26
CA VAL A 70 13.19 -12.29 12.41
C VAL A 70 13.76 -13.00 11.20
N ASN A 71 14.80 -13.80 11.44
CA ASN A 71 15.48 -14.55 10.40
C ASN A 71 14.99 -16.00 10.41
N THR A 72 14.85 -16.57 9.22
CA THR A 72 14.61 -18.00 9.10
C THR A 72 15.86 -18.81 9.44
N GLN A 73 15.67 -19.94 10.15
CA GLN A 73 16.76 -20.88 10.40
C GLN A 73 16.88 -21.96 9.33
N LYS A 74 15.85 -22.10 8.49
CA LYS A 74 15.73 -23.10 7.45
C LYS A 74 15.45 -22.44 6.10
N SER A 75 15.90 -23.07 5.04
CA SER A 75 15.55 -22.68 3.68
C SER A 75 14.23 -23.33 3.26
N GLY A 76 13.38 -22.59 2.54
CA GLY A 76 12.09 -23.10 2.07
C GLY A 76 11.15 -21.99 1.62
N TYR A 77 9.94 -22.39 1.27
CA TYR A 77 8.89 -21.47 0.86
C TYR A 77 8.16 -20.91 2.07
N LEU A 78 7.91 -19.59 2.05
CA LEU A 78 7.30 -18.87 3.15
C LEU A 78 5.77 -19.00 3.11
N CYS A 79 5.16 -19.20 4.27
CA CYS A 79 3.73 -19.22 4.46
C CYS A 79 3.37 -18.32 5.63
N TYR A 80 2.89 -17.10 5.37
CA TYR A 80 2.53 -16.12 6.40
C TYR A 80 1.10 -16.30 6.88
N TYR A 81 0.88 -16.11 8.19
CA TYR A 81 -0.44 -16.22 8.85
C TYR A 81 -0.99 -14.88 9.30
N ILE A 82 -0.14 -13.87 9.39
CA ILE A 82 -0.45 -12.56 9.94
C ILE A 82 -0.48 -11.55 8.80
N THR A 83 -1.43 -10.65 8.83
CA THR A 83 -1.52 -9.56 7.86
C THR A 83 -0.48 -8.47 8.18
N ASP A 84 0.10 -7.84 7.14
CA ASP A 84 0.97 -6.68 7.31
C ASP A 84 0.25 -5.57 8.11
N GLY A 85 0.91 -5.02 9.13
CA GLY A 85 0.32 -4.03 10.04
C GLY A 85 -0.55 -4.61 11.16
N GLU A 86 -0.71 -5.92 11.25
CA GLU A 86 -1.44 -6.56 12.34
C GLU A 86 -0.56 -6.72 13.59
N LYS A 87 -1.18 -6.64 14.79
CA LYS A 87 -0.50 -6.85 16.07
C LYS A 87 -0.39 -8.33 16.43
N VAL A 88 0.81 -8.75 16.77
CA VAL A 88 1.08 -10.10 17.26
C VAL A 88 1.50 -10.09 18.72
N LYS A 89 1.28 -11.22 19.38
CA LYS A 89 1.81 -11.49 20.72
C LYS A 89 3.16 -12.19 20.58
N LYS A 90 4.01 -11.99 21.56
CA LYS A 90 5.25 -12.76 21.72
C LYS A 90 4.96 -14.26 21.67
N ASN A 91 5.80 -15.01 20.95
CA ASN A 91 5.70 -16.46 20.71
C ASN A 91 4.51 -16.91 19.83
N SER A 92 3.72 -15.98 19.26
CA SER A 92 2.74 -16.37 18.22
C SER A 92 3.46 -16.76 16.94
N THR A 93 2.97 -17.79 16.27
CA THR A 93 3.48 -18.18 14.95
C THR A 93 3.14 -17.09 13.94
N VAL A 94 4.15 -16.56 13.26
CA VAL A 94 4.00 -15.53 12.22
C VAL A 94 4.14 -16.10 10.83
N CYS A 95 4.92 -17.17 10.70
CA CYS A 95 5.23 -17.80 9.43
C CYS A 95 5.54 -19.28 9.63
N THR A 96 5.28 -20.09 8.61
CA THR A 96 5.79 -21.44 8.47
C THR A 96 6.68 -21.52 7.24
N ILE A 97 7.74 -22.29 7.33
CA ILE A 97 8.67 -22.58 6.23
C ILE A 97 8.38 -23.98 5.71
N ASP A 98 8.04 -24.09 4.45
CA ASP A 98 7.91 -25.37 3.74
C ASP A 98 9.26 -25.72 3.11
N GLU A 99 10.03 -26.56 3.83
CA GLU A 99 11.39 -26.98 3.43
C GLU A 99 11.36 -27.90 2.19
N THR A 100 10.25 -28.59 1.96
CA THR A 100 10.09 -29.56 0.86
C THR A 100 9.48 -28.95 -0.39
N GLY A 101 8.75 -27.85 -0.25
CA GLY A 101 7.96 -27.23 -1.30
C GLY A 101 6.69 -28.04 -1.65
N GLU A 102 6.30 -29.01 -0.84
CA GLU A 102 5.12 -29.84 -1.13
C GLU A 102 3.85 -29.02 -1.14
N ILE A 103 3.71 -28.07 -0.20
CA ILE A 103 2.56 -27.16 -0.14
C ILE A 103 2.59 -26.22 -1.34
N TYR A 104 3.72 -25.59 -1.60
CA TYR A 104 3.91 -24.65 -2.71
C TYR A 104 3.67 -25.32 -4.07
N ASN A 105 4.20 -26.54 -4.28
CA ASN A 105 4.00 -27.27 -5.53
C ASN A 105 2.56 -27.75 -5.71
N THR A 106 1.87 -28.08 -4.62
CA THR A 106 0.46 -28.47 -4.67
C THR A 106 -0.41 -27.29 -5.09
N GLU A 107 -0.09 -26.07 -4.63
CA GLU A 107 -0.81 -24.84 -5.01
C GLU A 107 -0.59 -24.44 -6.46
N ASN A 108 0.59 -24.61 -7.00
CA ASN A 108 0.90 -24.26 -8.40
C ASN A 108 0.41 -25.30 -9.44
N ASN A 109 0.02 -26.50 -9.00
CA ASN A 109 -0.57 -27.50 -9.88
C ASN A 109 -2.05 -27.19 -10.08
N SER A 110 -2.39 -26.64 -11.25
CA SER A 110 -3.73 -26.19 -11.66
C SER A 110 -4.87 -27.22 -11.59
N ASP A 111 -4.54 -28.48 -11.35
CA ASP A 111 -5.50 -29.60 -11.22
C ASP A 111 -6.01 -29.80 -9.76
N SER A 112 -5.44 -29.09 -8.79
CA SER A 112 -5.90 -29.16 -7.41
C SER A 112 -7.19 -28.37 -7.25
N ASN A 113 -8.26 -29.04 -6.90
CA ASN A 113 -9.58 -28.42 -6.73
C ASN A 113 -9.65 -27.67 -5.39
N TYR A 114 -8.88 -26.55 -5.26
CA TYR A 114 -8.80 -25.72 -4.04
C TYR A 114 -10.17 -25.22 -3.59
N ASN A 115 -11.08 -24.97 -4.53
CA ASN A 115 -12.45 -24.57 -4.20
C ASN A 115 -13.19 -25.63 -3.35
N ALA A 116 -12.75 -26.89 -3.38
CA ALA A 116 -13.29 -27.96 -2.54
C ALA A 116 -12.69 -28.01 -1.13
N LEU A 117 -11.57 -27.32 -0.91
CA LEU A 117 -10.86 -27.31 0.38
C LEU A 117 -11.33 -26.18 1.30
N LEU A 118 -11.71 -25.01 0.75
CA LEU A 118 -12.14 -23.87 1.53
C LEU A 118 -13.59 -24.02 2.00
N SER A 119 -13.82 -23.76 3.27
CA SER A 119 -15.16 -23.76 3.88
C SER A 119 -15.95 -22.49 3.55
N SER A 120 -17.26 -22.49 3.80
CA SER A 120 -18.09 -21.29 3.66
C SER A 120 -17.61 -20.13 4.56
N ASN A 121 -17.02 -20.43 5.72
CA ASN A 121 -16.46 -19.44 6.63
C ASN A 121 -15.18 -18.79 6.06
N ASP A 122 -14.37 -19.57 5.36
CA ASP A 122 -13.14 -19.08 4.72
C ASP A 122 -13.49 -18.10 3.60
N TYR A 123 -14.49 -18.44 2.78
CA TYR A 123 -15.02 -17.50 1.79
C TYR A 123 -15.63 -16.24 2.42
N ALA A 124 -16.26 -16.35 3.59
CA ALA A 124 -16.77 -15.19 4.31
C ALA A 124 -15.63 -14.28 4.80
N SER A 125 -14.52 -14.85 5.27
CA SER A 125 -13.33 -14.12 5.68
C SER A 125 -12.69 -13.36 4.53
N ILE A 126 -12.51 -14.01 3.37
CA ILE A 126 -11.98 -13.36 2.15
C ILE A 126 -12.92 -12.23 1.70
N ARG A 127 -14.23 -12.48 1.70
CA ARG A 127 -15.23 -11.48 1.32
C ARG A 127 -15.23 -10.28 2.27
N SER A 128 -15.03 -10.50 3.56
CA SER A 128 -14.90 -9.43 4.56
C SER A 128 -13.67 -8.56 4.28
N LEU A 129 -12.52 -9.18 3.98
CA LEU A 129 -11.29 -8.46 3.61
C LEU A 129 -11.51 -7.58 2.37
N ILE A 130 -12.11 -8.13 1.31
CA ILE A 130 -12.44 -7.39 0.08
C ILE A 130 -13.40 -6.23 0.38
N SER A 131 -14.40 -6.46 1.22
CA SER A 131 -15.40 -5.44 1.58
C SER A 131 -14.77 -4.30 2.37
N SER A 132 -13.88 -4.60 3.31
CA SER A 132 -13.14 -3.60 4.09
C SER A 132 -12.28 -2.72 3.18
N TYR A 133 -11.55 -3.34 2.25
CA TYR A 133 -10.76 -2.60 1.28
C TYR A 133 -11.64 -1.70 0.40
N LYS A 134 -12.75 -2.24 -0.11
CA LYS A 134 -13.69 -1.48 -0.95
C LYS A 134 -14.25 -0.24 -0.24
N LEU A 135 -14.50 -0.32 1.07
CA LEU A 135 -14.98 0.81 1.88
C LEU A 135 -13.90 1.87 2.13
N SER A 136 -12.63 1.46 2.19
CA SER A 136 -11.49 2.36 2.45
C SER A 136 -10.82 2.86 1.16
N TYR A 137 -11.19 2.32 0.00
CA TYR A 137 -10.59 2.68 -1.28
C TYR A 137 -10.84 4.14 -1.65
N SER A 138 -9.79 4.82 -2.06
CA SER A 138 -9.82 6.16 -2.65
C SER A 138 -8.78 6.25 -3.76
N ASP A 139 -9.12 6.93 -4.84
CA ASP A 139 -8.17 7.13 -5.96
C ASP A 139 -6.90 7.88 -5.53
N VAL A 140 -6.99 8.70 -4.48
CA VAL A 140 -5.85 9.42 -3.90
C VAL A 140 -4.90 8.49 -3.15
N THR A 141 -5.40 7.35 -2.67
CA THR A 141 -4.63 6.35 -1.90
C THR A 141 -4.44 5.05 -2.68
N PHE A 142 -4.30 5.13 -4.00
CA PHE A 142 -4.14 3.95 -4.86
C PHE A 142 -2.98 3.04 -4.46
N TYR A 143 -1.93 3.57 -3.83
CA TYR A 143 -0.83 2.76 -3.29
C TYR A 143 -1.29 1.69 -2.28
N ASN A 144 -2.42 1.90 -1.61
CA ASN A 144 -3.02 0.90 -0.72
C ASN A 144 -3.47 -0.37 -1.45
N ALA A 145 -3.62 -0.33 -2.78
CA ALA A 145 -3.98 -1.49 -3.58
C ALA A 145 -2.90 -2.59 -3.52
N TYR A 146 -1.62 -2.20 -3.48
CA TYR A 146 -0.52 -3.16 -3.34
C TYR A 146 -0.48 -3.82 -1.97
N SER A 147 -0.75 -3.05 -0.91
CA SER A 147 -0.86 -3.61 0.45
C SER A 147 -2.06 -4.54 0.57
N PHE A 148 -3.17 -4.20 -0.09
CA PHE A 148 -4.35 -5.07 -0.15
C PHE A 148 -4.07 -6.37 -0.91
N GLU A 149 -3.40 -6.30 -2.07
CA GLU A 149 -3.01 -7.49 -2.83
C GLU A 149 -2.18 -8.44 -1.96
N THR A 150 -1.18 -7.92 -1.25
CA THR A 150 -0.34 -8.71 -0.34
C THR A 150 -1.19 -9.34 0.77
N SER A 151 -2.08 -8.57 1.40
CA SER A 151 -2.96 -9.06 2.46
C SER A 151 -3.95 -10.12 1.96
N ALA A 152 -4.50 -9.94 0.77
CA ALA A 152 -5.42 -10.90 0.15
C ALA A 152 -4.71 -12.22 -0.17
N ASN A 153 -3.52 -12.15 -0.76
CA ASN A 153 -2.70 -13.32 -1.04
C ASN A 153 -2.33 -14.05 0.25
N ASN A 154 -1.85 -13.35 1.27
CA ASN A 154 -1.51 -13.97 2.56
C ASN A 154 -2.72 -14.64 3.20
N LYS A 155 -3.91 -14.03 3.12
CA LYS A 155 -5.13 -14.63 3.67
C LYS A 155 -5.54 -15.91 2.94
N VAL A 156 -5.44 -15.94 1.63
CA VAL A 156 -5.71 -17.15 0.85
C VAL A 156 -4.71 -18.24 1.22
N PHE A 157 -3.42 -17.91 1.31
CA PHE A 157 -2.38 -18.86 1.73
C PHE A 157 -2.60 -19.38 3.15
N GLU A 158 -2.93 -18.51 4.11
CA GLU A 158 -3.26 -18.92 5.48
C GLU A 158 -4.35 -19.99 5.49
N LEU A 159 -5.49 -19.71 4.83
CA LEU A 159 -6.63 -20.60 4.81
C LEU A 159 -6.31 -21.94 4.11
N THR A 160 -5.59 -21.86 3.00
CA THR A 160 -5.18 -23.07 2.25
C THR A 160 -4.20 -23.91 3.08
N ASN A 161 -3.23 -23.29 3.72
CA ASN A 161 -2.26 -23.98 4.58
C ASN A 161 -2.91 -24.65 5.79
N GLU A 162 -3.88 -23.99 6.43
CA GLU A 162 -4.62 -24.58 7.55
C GLU A 162 -5.29 -25.89 7.14
N VAL A 163 -5.93 -25.91 5.97
CA VAL A 163 -6.57 -27.12 5.43
C VAL A 163 -5.54 -28.19 5.07
N LEU A 164 -4.44 -27.81 4.41
CA LEU A 164 -3.38 -28.76 4.05
C LEU A 164 -2.70 -29.34 5.28
N MET A 165 -2.47 -28.55 6.33
CA MET A 165 -1.91 -29.04 7.59
C MET A 165 -2.87 -29.99 8.31
N GLN A 166 -4.18 -29.76 8.25
CA GLN A 166 -5.18 -30.69 8.78
C GLN A 166 -5.22 -32.00 7.99
N GLN A 167 -5.06 -31.96 6.67
CA GLN A 167 -5.05 -33.14 5.80
C GLN A 167 -3.74 -33.93 5.88
N ALA A 168 -2.59 -33.24 5.98
CA ALA A 168 -1.28 -33.88 6.08
C ALA A 168 -1.13 -34.71 7.37
N GLY A 169 -2.05 -34.51 8.32
CA GLY A 169 -2.01 -35.17 9.61
C GLY A 169 -0.69 -34.86 10.32
N SER A 170 -0.42 -35.46 11.46
CA SER A 170 0.77 -35.29 12.28
C SER A 170 2.12 -35.69 11.63
N SER A 171 2.16 -35.87 10.33
CA SER A 171 3.40 -36.14 9.56
C SER A 171 4.15 -34.87 9.19
N GLY A 172 4.19 -33.83 10.03
CA GLY A 172 4.87 -32.54 9.84
C GLY A 172 6.32 -32.60 9.35
N ARG A 173 6.57 -33.40 8.30
CA ARG A 173 7.86 -33.52 7.67
C ARG A 173 8.09 -32.30 6.79
N GLY A 174 9.12 -31.54 7.15
CA GLY A 174 9.57 -30.40 6.35
C GLY A 174 8.83 -29.10 6.58
N LEU A 175 8.08 -28.95 7.68
CA LEU A 175 7.48 -27.70 8.08
C LEU A 175 8.14 -27.17 9.35
N SER A 176 8.65 -25.95 9.29
CA SER A 176 9.28 -25.26 10.42
C SER A 176 8.52 -23.98 10.76
N SER A 177 8.04 -23.87 11.99
CA SER A 177 7.33 -22.68 12.45
C SER A 177 8.30 -21.59 12.89
N VAL A 178 8.00 -20.35 12.52
CA VAL A 178 8.71 -19.15 12.96
C VAL A 178 7.76 -18.33 13.83
N SER A 179 8.20 -18.03 15.05
CA SER A 179 7.41 -17.30 16.04
C SER A 179 7.93 -15.88 16.22
N ALA A 180 7.04 -14.97 16.58
CA ALA A 180 7.38 -13.59 16.94
C ALA A 180 8.27 -13.59 18.20
N PRO A 181 9.46 -12.99 18.16
CA PRO A 181 10.35 -12.90 19.32
C PRO A 181 9.85 -11.88 20.35
N ASP A 182 9.02 -10.95 19.93
CA ASP A 182 8.36 -9.96 20.80
C ASP A 182 6.93 -9.67 20.33
N SER A 183 6.17 -8.95 21.13
CA SER A 183 4.84 -8.44 20.76
C SER A 183 4.99 -7.13 20.02
N GLY A 184 4.20 -6.90 18.96
CA GLY A 184 4.27 -5.67 18.18
C GLY A 184 3.49 -5.74 16.89
N LEU A 185 3.68 -4.75 16.02
CA LEU A 185 3.16 -4.74 14.66
C LEU A 185 4.07 -5.57 13.76
N VAL A 186 3.46 -6.40 12.93
CA VAL A 186 4.18 -7.18 11.91
C VAL A 186 4.36 -6.34 10.65
N THR A 187 5.54 -6.41 10.03
CA THR A 187 5.74 -5.90 8.67
C THR A 187 6.68 -6.80 7.88
N TYR A 188 6.34 -6.95 6.61
CA TYR A 188 7.07 -7.80 5.65
C TYR A 188 7.99 -7.01 4.72
N TYR A 189 8.11 -5.70 4.94
CA TYR A 189 8.99 -4.85 4.15
C TYR A 189 10.39 -4.81 4.75
N ILE A 190 11.35 -5.37 4.01
CA ILE A 190 12.79 -5.44 4.37
C ILE A 190 13.53 -4.44 3.48
N ASP A 191 14.30 -3.54 4.08
CA ASP A 191 14.91 -2.41 3.36
C ASP A 191 16.37 -2.12 3.71
N GLY A 192 16.96 -2.91 4.61
CA GLY A 192 18.35 -2.76 5.04
C GLY A 192 18.58 -1.69 6.09
N TYR A 193 17.54 -0.96 6.52
CA TYR A 193 17.61 0.07 7.55
C TYR A 193 17.13 -0.40 8.92
N GLU A 194 16.93 -1.70 9.11
CA GLU A 194 16.35 -2.28 10.32
C GLU A 194 17.15 -2.00 11.59
N ASN A 195 18.46 -1.88 11.46
CA ASN A 195 19.38 -1.60 12.56
C ASN A 195 19.84 -0.13 12.60
N TYR A 196 19.24 0.73 11.77
CA TYR A 196 19.60 2.12 11.75
C TYR A 196 19.13 2.85 13.01
N GLN A 197 20.05 3.52 13.70
CA GLN A 197 19.76 4.25 14.92
C GLN A 197 20.17 5.70 14.79
N ILE A 198 19.40 6.56 15.47
CA ILE A 198 19.71 7.98 15.56
C ILE A 198 21.00 8.15 16.37
N SER A 199 21.98 8.82 15.79
CA SER A 199 23.26 9.11 16.43
C SER A 199 23.87 10.41 15.91
N GLU A 200 24.86 10.94 16.61
CA GLU A 200 25.67 12.10 16.15
C GLU A 200 26.49 11.80 14.88
N LYS A 201 26.53 10.55 14.43
CA LYS A 201 27.22 10.14 13.20
C LYS A 201 26.34 10.27 11.95
N ILE A 202 25.11 10.76 12.10
CA ILE A 202 24.20 10.99 11.00
C ILE A 202 24.82 11.94 9.96
N LYS A 203 24.60 11.66 8.69
CA LYS A 203 25.16 12.42 7.57
C LYS A 203 24.19 12.50 6.40
N ALA A 204 24.37 13.48 5.54
CA ALA A 204 23.49 13.74 4.41
C ALA A 204 23.32 12.53 3.47
N SER A 205 24.36 11.70 3.32
CA SER A 205 24.27 10.49 2.49
C SER A 205 23.28 9.43 3.02
N ASP A 206 22.90 9.49 4.30
CA ASP A 206 21.93 8.56 4.87
C ASP A 206 20.51 8.83 4.35
N PHE A 207 20.28 10.02 3.80
CA PHE A 207 19.01 10.46 3.21
C PHE A 207 18.96 10.31 1.69
N ASP A 208 20.03 9.77 1.09
CA ASP A 208 20.06 9.51 -0.34
C ASP A 208 19.25 8.25 -0.67
N LYS A 209 18.26 8.41 -1.54
CA LYS A 209 17.44 7.29 -2.06
C LYS A 209 18.13 6.50 -3.17
N ALA A 210 19.29 6.97 -3.65
CA ALA A 210 20.04 6.25 -4.68
C ALA A 210 20.50 4.89 -4.14
N GLY A 211 20.02 3.81 -4.77
CA GLY A 211 20.33 2.46 -4.33
C GLY A 211 19.46 1.93 -3.19
N TYR A 212 18.45 2.69 -2.72
CA TYR A 212 17.48 2.16 -1.78
C TYR A 212 16.60 1.12 -2.47
N ASP A 213 16.61 -0.09 -1.94
CA ASP A 213 15.77 -1.19 -2.38
C ASP A 213 14.90 -1.68 -1.22
N LYS A 214 13.61 -1.77 -1.47
CA LYS A 214 12.62 -2.26 -0.52
C LYS A 214 12.02 -3.55 -1.05
N LYS A 215 12.29 -4.64 -0.37
CA LYS A 215 11.71 -5.94 -0.68
C LYS A 215 10.47 -6.20 0.17
N ALA A 216 9.34 -6.45 -0.47
CA ALA A 216 8.15 -6.96 0.19
C ALA A 216 8.16 -8.49 0.15
N MET A 217 8.32 -9.14 1.29
CA MET A 217 8.25 -10.60 1.41
C MET A 217 6.80 -11.05 1.32
N LYS A 218 6.56 -12.13 0.60
CA LYS A 218 5.21 -12.68 0.35
C LYS A 218 5.15 -14.16 0.65
N SER A 219 3.94 -14.66 0.94
CA SER A 219 3.72 -16.11 0.94
C SER A 219 4.02 -16.67 -0.44
N GLY A 220 4.67 -17.83 -0.47
CA GLY A 220 5.19 -18.46 -1.70
C GLY A 220 6.59 -18.01 -2.12
N ASP A 221 7.16 -16.97 -1.53
CA ASP A 221 8.57 -16.62 -1.76
C ASP A 221 9.49 -17.69 -1.14
N TYR A 222 10.59 -17.98 -1.83
CA TYR A 222 11.64 -18.83 -1.29
C TYR A 222 12.64 -18.01 -0.49
N ALA A 223 12.90 -18.44 0.76
CA ALA A 223 13.90 -17.83 1.63
C ALA A 223 15.03 -18.81 1.92
N GLU A 224 16.26 -18.31 1.89
CA GLU A 224 17.42 -19.08 2.34
C GLU A 224 17.58 -18.98 3.85
N ALA A 225 18.17 -19.99 4.46
CA ALA A 225 18.48 -19.98 5.89
C ALA A 225 19.33 -18.75 6.25
N GLY A 226 18.95 -18.04 7.31
CA GLY A 226 19.59 -16.81 7.74
C GLY A 226 18.99 -15.54 7.15
N SER A 227 18.13 -15.62 6.12
CA SER A 227 17.47 -14.45 5.55
C SER A 227 16.45 -13.85 6.51
N THR A 228 16.36 -12.52 6.55
CA THR A 228 15.28 -11.80 7.22
C THR A 228 13.98 -12.02 6.46
N ILE A 229 12.95 -12.45 7.16
CA ILE A 229 11.66 -12.77 6.55
C ILE A 229 10.51 -11.90 7.07
N VAL A 230 10.63 -11.36 8.27
CA VAL A 230 9.62 -10.49 8.87
C VAL A 230 10.29 -9.56 9.90
N LYS A 231 9.69 -8.42 10.12
CA LYS A 231 10.05 -7.48 11.19
C LYS A 231 8.89 -7.35 12.16
N ILE A 232 9.20 -7.24 13.46
CA ILE A 232 8.25 -6.91 14.52
C ILE A 232 8.60 -5.53 15.04
N ILE A 233 7.63 -4.65 15.13
CA ILE A 233 7.78 -3.30 15.65
C ILE A 233 7.09 -3.24 17.02
N PRO A 234 7.84 -3.29 18.11
CA PRO A 234 7.28 -3.46 19.46
C PRO A 234 6.64 -2.19 20.03
N SER A 235 7.00 -1.03 19.49
CA SER A 235 6.53 0.27 19.99
C SER A 235 5.86 1.08 18.89
N GLU A 236 4.84 1.85 19.25
CA GLU A 236 4.24 2.85 18.33
C GLU A 236 5.04 4.17 18.29
N GLN A 237 6.11 4.26 19.10
CA GLN A 237 7.03 5.40 19.07
C GLN A 237 8.01 5.25 17.91
N TRP A 238 8.15 6.30 17.15
CA TRP A 238 9.06 6.39 16.02
C TRP A 238 9.53 7.81 15.82
N ASN A 239 10.53 7.99 14.99
CA ASN A 239 11.10 9.30 14.72
C ASN A 239 11.14 9.56 13.23
N ILE A 240 11.02 10.83 12.87
CA ILE A 240 11.42 11.30 11.56
C ILE A 240 12.63 12.20 11.75
N VAL A 241 13.72 11.84 11.11
CA VAL A 241 14.91 12.67 11.07
C VAL A 241 15.08 13.22 9.66
N ALA A 242 15.38 14.51 9.54
CA ALA A 242 15.57 15.15 8.24
C ALA A 242 16.68 16.20 8.32
N PRO A 243 17.49 16.38 7.25
CA PRO A 243 18.44 17.48 7.18
C PRO A 243 17.69 18.82 7.18
N ILE A 244 18.22 19.79 7.92
CA ILE A 244 17.66 21.14 8.00
C ILE A 244 18.78 22.17 7.82
N SER A 245 18.53 23.20 7.01
CA SER A 245 19.50 24.29 6.80
C SER A 245 19.49 25.25 7.97
N GLN A 246 20.56 26.05 8.13
CA GLN A 246 20.66 27.06 9.18
C GLN A 246 19.56 28.13 9.07
N ASP A 247 19.17 28.50 7.84
CA ASP A 247 18.09 29.47 7.62
C ASP A 247 16.74 28.88 8.07
N GLN A 248 16.46 27.62 7.71
CA GLN A 248 15.25 26.91 8.15
C GLN A 248 15.22 26.69 9.67
N LEU A 249 16.38 26.41 10.26
CA LEU A 249 16.51 26.26 11.71
C LEU A 249 16.23 27.57 12.45
N ALA A 250 16.68 28.70 11.89
CA ALA A 250 16.40 30.04 12.45
C ALA A 250 14.90 30.36 12.47
N GLU A 251 14.12 29.82 11.53
CA GLU A 251 12.66 29.98 11.50
C GLU A 251 11.96 29.18 12.61
N LEU A 252 12.61 28.18 13.19
CA LEU A 252 12.11 27.37 14.31
C LEU A 252 12.64 27.82 15.68
N ASP A 253 13.42 28.92 15.72
CA ASP A 253 14.02 29.41 16.96
C ASP A 253 12.95 29.70 18.03
N GLY A 254 13.22 29.28 19.27
CA GLY A 254 12.31 29.42 20.41
C GLY A 254 11.11 28.46 20.40
N GLN A 255 10.95 27.60 19.38
CA GLN A 255 9.90 26.59 19.32
C GLN A 255 10.39 25.26 19.94
N SER A 256 9.48 24.54 20.58
CA SER A 256 9.72 23.17 21.09
C SER A 256 8.87 22.12 20.34
N TYR A 257 7.93 22.58 19.55
CA TYR A 257 7.00 21.75 18.79
C TYR A 257 6.90 22.26 17.36
N VAL A 258 6.77 21.32 16.43
CA VAL A 258 6.48 21.63 15.02
C VAL A 258 5.13 21.05 14.63
N LYS A 259 4.41 21.81 13.79
CA LYS A 259 3.20 21.35 13.11
C LYS A 259 3.61 20.93 11.70
N PHE A 260 3.26 19.73 11.29
CA PHE A 260 3.70 19.19 10.00
C PHE A 260 2.70 18.22 9.38
N ARG A 261 2.90 17.95 8.10
CA ARG A 261 2.27 16.86 7.32
C ARG A 261 3.33 15.88 6.85
N ILE A 262 2.93 14.63 6.66
CA ILE A 262 3.77 13.57 6.09
C ILE A 262 3.18 13.15 4.75
N ASN A 263 3.99 13.10 3.69
CA ASN A 263 3.62 12.63 2.35
C ASN A 263 2.33 13.29 1.82
N ASN A 264 2.18 14.60 2.00
CA ASN A 264 1.00 15.39 1.61
C ASN A 264 -0.33 14.87 2.21
N SER A 265 -0.30 14.28 3.40
CA SER A 265 -1.50 13.83 4.08
C SER A 265 -2.50 14.97 4.31
N ASN A 266 -3.80 14.65 4.34
CA ASN A 266 -4.86 15.63 4.57
C ASN A 266 -4.95 16.10 6.04
N PHE A 267 -4.17 15.53 6.94
CA PHE A 267 -4.15 15.88 8.36
C PHE A 267 -2.77 16.39 8.78
N THR A 268 -2.77 17.22 9.78
CA THR A 268 -1.56 17.79 10.39
C THR A 268 -1.31 17.19 11.76
N ILE A 269 -0.05 17.04 12.11
CA ILE A 269 0.42 16.52 13.38
C ILE A 269 1.25 17.62 14.06
N THR A 270 1.11 17.78 15.37
CA THR A 270 1.99 18.66 16.16
C THR A 270 2.75 17.79 17.14
N MET A 271 4.08 17.79 17.07
CA MET A 271 4.96 16.97 17.88
C MET A 271 6.19 17.72 18.34
N PRO A 272 6.81 17.29 19.45
CA PRO A 272 8.08 17.85 19.91
C PRO A 272 9.19 17.47 18.93
N PHE A 273 10.18 18.34 18.83
CA PHE A 273 11.38 18.09 18.04
C PHE A 273 12.65 18.43 18.82
N THR A 274 13.74 17.88 18.37
CA THR A 274 15.08 18.19 18.82
C THR A 274 16.00 18.39 17.62
N ILE A 275 17.08 19.11 17.81
CA ILE A 275 18.12 19.25 16.77
C ILE A 275 19.28 18.34 17.14
N ILE A 276 19.76 17.61 16.13
CA ILE A 276 20.94 16.77 16.22
C ILE A 276 22.02 17.41 15.37
N GLU A 277 23.18 17.69 15.98
CA GLU A 277 24.37 18.09 15.26
C GLU A 277 25.05 16.83 14.70
N GLY A 278 24.94 16.64 13.40
CA GLY A 278 25.55 15.52 12.71
C GLY A 278 26.98 15.83 12.24
N SER A 279 27.57 14.90 11.51
CA SER A 279 28.94 15.02 11.04
C SER A 279 29.14 16.10 9.95
N ASP A 280 28.11 16.47 9.23
CA ASP A 280 28.14 17.35 8.06
C ASP A 280 26.99 18.37 8.02
N GLY A 281 26.24 18.52 9.10
CA GLY A 281 25.14 19.49 9.20
C GLY A 281 24.20 19.22 10.36
N SER A 282 23.17 20.06 10.44
CA SER A 282 22.14 19.96 11.48
C SER A 282 20.95 19.16 10.96
N TYR A 283 20.34 18.39 11.83
CA TYR A 283 19.19 17.52 11.53
C TYR A 283 18.08 17.77 12.52
N ILE A 284 16.86 17.93 12.03
CA ILE A 284 15.68 17.94 12.88
C ILE A 284 15.26 16.49 13.16
N ASN A 285 15.01 16.18 14.43
CA ASN A 285 14.46 14.91 14.87
C ASN A 285 13.09 15.15 15.50
N ILE A 286 12.05 14.65 14.88
CA ILE A 286 10.65 14.76 15.32
C ILE A 286 10.25 13.43 15.95
N ALA A 287 9.95 13.43 17.24
CA ALA A 287 9.51 12.24 17.96
C ALA A 287 7.98 12.08 17.86
N ILE A 288 7.52 10.95 17.34
CA ILE A 288 6.12 10.68 17.03
C ILE A 288 5.66 9.44 17.79
N ASP A 289 4.45 9.51 18.40
CA ASP A 289 3.86 8.45 19.22
C ASP A 289 2.57 7.86 18.63
N LYS A 290 2.28 8.14 17.37
CA LYS A 290 1.03 7.75 16.69
C LYS A 290 1.20 7.61 15.19
N TYR A 291 0.20 7.03 14.54
CA TYR A 291 0.11 6.87 13.08
C TYR A 291 1.21 6.03 12.44
N MET A 292 2.06 5.35 13.19
CA MET A 292 3.14 4.54 12.64
C MET A 292 2.61 3.46 11.69
N SER A 293 1.46 2.86 11.99
CA SER A 293 0.83 1.84 11.14
C SER A 293 0.56 2.31 9.71
N ASN A 294 0.38 3.62 9.50
CA ASN A 294 0.16 4.18 8.17
C ASN A 294 1.43 4.29 7.33
N TYR A 295 2.59 4.16 7.96
CA TYR A 295 3.90 4.39 7.33
C TYR A 295 4.84 3.18 7.49
N LEU A 296 4.31 1.98 7.77
CA LEU A 296 5.11 0.76 7.97
C LEU A 296 5.99 0.43 6.78
N SER A 297 5.48 0.62 5.58
CA SER A 297 6.20 0.37 4.34
C SER A 297 7.10 1.53 3.89
N GLU A 298 7.06 2.66 4.60
CA GLU A 298 7.79 3.86 4.22
C GLU A 298 9.04 4.03 5.08
N ARG A 299 10.20 4.18 4.43
CA ARG A 299 11.46 4.55 5.09
C ARG A 299 11.78 6.01 4.85
N PHE A 300 11.61 6.47 3.63
CA PHE A 300 11.80 7.87 3.26
C PHE A 300 10.44 8.55 3.15
N VAL A 301 10.27 9.63 3.87
CA VAL A 301 9.03 10.42 3.92
C VAL A 301 9.30 11.88 3.60
N THR A 302 8.34 12.51 2.95
CA THR A 302 8.36 13.97 2.78
C THR A 302 7.66 14.60 3.97
N VAL A 303 8.31 15.50 4.65
CA VAL A 303 7.77 16.27 5.80
C VAL A 303 7.61 17.71 5.39
N GLU A 304 6.42 18.22 5.49
CA GLU A 304 6.09 19.62 5.27
C GLU A 304 5.80 20.28 6.61
N LEU A 305 6.74 21.10 7.08
CA LEU A 305 6.58 21.90 8.31
C LEU A 305 5.69 23.09 7.99
N ILE A 306 4.58 23.20 8.71
CA ILE A 306 3.57 24.24 8.50
C ILE A 306 3.89 25.39 9.46
N GLN A 307 4.22 26.52 8.87
CA GLN A 307 4.40 27.77 9.63
C GLN A 307 3.05 28.45 9.86
N SER A 308 2.83 28.92 11.07
CA SER A 308 1.61 29.61 11.49
C SER A 308 1.75 31.13 11.42
#